data_c8f4822980d68d4ef3e0c7a15158dac9
#
_entry.id   c8f4822980d68d4ef3e0c7a15158dac9
#
_cell.length_a   1.000
_cell.length_b   1.000
_cell.length_c   1.000
_cell.angle_alpha   90.00
_cell.angle_beta   90.00
_cell.angle_gamma   90.00
#
_symmetry.space_group_name_H-M   'P 1'
#
loop_
_entity.id
_entity.type
_entity.pdbx_description
1 polymer ?
#
loop_
_entity_poly.entity_id
_entity_poly.type
_entity_poly.pdbx_seq_one_letter_code
_entity_poly.pdbx_strand_id
1 'polypeptide(L)'
;MASYQNFDRQYRLAAGQAGGTGFEIGETSKTQPVPLHVNFSLQKSDLETQNTGRVTIWNLNESQLAVLNEKDCVVSLRAGYGNQLPLIFAGIVSYVCTSLDGADHKTEIEVIDNLVEVRDTYVTVSYNGTVNWKTIFDDVAAQMGVAISYSYNAEFVDIANGFSFVGLARDIMTKGCKCCNLSWSLQNGVMQVKKPGDVMSKEVFVLSPDSGLLGIPARVVLTQEDATATNQLGWDVEFFLNGAI
;
A
#
# COMPACT_ATOMS: atom_id res chain seq x y z
N MET A 1 19.85 -14.43 18.51
CA MET A 1 20.02 -13.02 18.18
C MET A 1 20.13 -12.94 16.67
N ALA A 2 19.17 -12.37 16.00
CA ALA A 2 19.29 -12.11 14.57
C ALA A 2 20.34 -10.99 14.40
N SER A 3 21.45 -11.26 13.74
CA SER A 3 22.40 -10.21 13.39
C SER A 3 21.78 -9.41 12.26
N TYR A 4 21.36 -8.20 12.52
CA TYR A 4 20.88 -7.28 11.48
C TYR A 4 22.08 -6.90 10.61
N GLN A 5 22.14 -7.48 9.42
CA GLN A 5 23.11 -7.08 8.42
C GLN A 5 22.57 -5.88 7.64
N ASN A 6 23.08 -4.70 7.93
CA ASN A 6 22.79 -3.47 7.17
C ASN A 6 23.62 -3.33 5.91
N PHE A 7 24.23 -4.41 5.46
CA PHE A 7 25.09 -4.50 4.29
C PHE A 7 24.41 -5.37 3.24
N ASP A 8 24.87 -5.27 2.01
CA ASP A 8 24.35 -6.03 0.89
C ASP A 8 22.90 -5.67 0.56
N ARG A 9 22.66 -4.37 0.28
CA ARG A 9 21.35 -3.87 -0.17
C ARG A 9 21.03 -4.48 -1.52
N GLN A 10 19.86 -5.10 -1.59
CA GLN A 10 19.36 -5.72 -2.81
C GLN A 10 17.96 -5.21 -3.12
N TYR A 11 17.64 -5.15 -4.39
CA TYR A 11 16.28 -4.86 -4.85
C TYR A 11 15.89 -5.81 -5.99
N ARG A 12 14.60 -5.94 -6.18
CA ARG A 12 14.01 -6.62 -7.32
C ARG A 12 12.75 -5.86 -7.74
N LEU A 13 12.76 -5.35 -8.95
CA LEU A 13 11.64 -4.67 -9.54
C LEU A 13 11.15 -5.48 -10.73
N ALA A 14 9.88 -5.84 -10.71
CA ALA A 14 9.20 -6.46 -11.83
C ALA A 14 8.11 -5.53 -12.35
N ALA A 15 8.00 -5.41 -13.67
CA ALA A 15 6.98 -4.62 -14.34
C ALA A 15 6.37 -5.42 -15.49
N GLY A 16 5.06 -5.33 -15.67
CA GLY A 16 4.34 -5.98 -16.75
C GLY A 16 2.83 -6.01 -16.52
N GLN A 17 2.11 -6.56 -17.49
CA GLN A 17 0.67 -6.80 -17.37
C GLN A 17 0.40 -8.18 -16.74
N ALA A 18 -0.71 -8.32 -16.07
CA ALA A 18 -1.18 -9.59 -15.55
C ALA A 18 -1.40 -10.58 -16.71
N GLY A 19 -0.58 -11.65 -16.78
CA GLY A 19 -0.64 -12.64 -17.86
C GLY A 19 -0.01 -12.21 -19.19
N GLY A 20 0.62 -11.03 -19.26
CA GLY A 20 1.29 -10.48 -20.43
C GLY A 20 2.80 -10.59 -20.38
N THR A 21 3.45 -9.84 -21.26
CA THR A 21 4.90 -9.66 -21.27
C THR A 21 5.33 -8.73 -20.14
N GLY A 22 6.47 -9.00 -19.55
CA GLY A 22 7.02 -8.18 -18.50
C GLY A 22 8.55 -8.27 -18.47
N PHE A 23 9.15 -7.46 -17.62
CA PHE A 23 10.57 -7.52 -17.34
C PHE A 23 10.83 -7.49 -15.84
N GLU A 24 12.01 -7.92 -15.48
CA GLU A 24 12.49 -7.90 -14.11
C GLU A 24 13.92 -7.37 -14.09
N ILE A 25 14.21 -6.46 -13.16
CA ILE A 25 15.55 -5.92 -12.91
C ILE A 25 15.91 -6.07 -11.44
N GLY A 26 17.20 -6.16 -11.16
CA GLY A 26 17.76 -6.34 -9.82
C GLY A 26 18.82 -7.44 -9.79
N GLU A 27 19.48 -7.61 -8.66
CA GLU A 27 20.62 -8.53 -8.54
C GLU A 27 20.27 -10.00 -8.76
N THR A 28 19.03 -10.39 -8.46
CA THR A 28 18.55 -11.77 -8.65
C THR A 28 17.75 -11.95 -9.93
N SER A 29 17.72 -10.93 -10.80
CA SER A 29 16.94 -10.97 -12.04
C SER A 29 17.54 -11.95 -13.05
N LYS A 30 16.68 -12.74 -13.69
CA LYS A 30 17.06 -13.63 -14.79
C LYS A 30 17.16 -12.90 -16.13
N THR A 31 16.44 -11.78 -16.27
CA THR A 31 16.35 -11.00 -17.51
C THR A 31 17.39 -9.88 -17.57
N GLN A 32 17.85 -9.42 -16.44
CA GLN A 32 18.85 -8.36 -16.30
C GLN A 32 19.87 -8.77 -15.23
N PRO A 33 20.94 -9.47 -15.57
CA PRO A 33 21.92 -9.97 -14.60
C PRO A 33 22.77 -8.86 -13.95
N VAL A 34 22.85 -7.68 -14.57
CA VAL A 34 23.51 -6.51 -13.99
C VAL A 34 22.43 -5.58 -13.43
N PRO A 35 22.43 -5.27 -12.12
CA PRO A 35 21.45 -4.38 -11.54
C PRO A 35 21.59 -2.96 -12.12
N LEU A 36 20.47 -2.38 -12.53
CA LEU A 36 20.41 -0.97 -12.92
C LEU A 36 20.41 -0.09 -11.67
N HIS A 37 20.83 1.15 -11.84
CA HIS A 37 20.67 2.15 -10.77
C HIS A 37 19.18 2.45 -10.60
N VAL A 38 18.66 2.26 -9.38
CA VAL A 38 17.25 2.48 -9.02
C VAL A 38 17.19 3.32 -7.75
N ASN A 39 16.35 4.34 -7.77
CA ASN A 39 15.98 5.11 -6.59
C ASN A 39 14.45 5.06 -6.44
N PHE A 40 13.94 5.03 -5.22
CA PHE A 40 12.51 5.02 -4.97
C PHE A 40 12.13 5.81 -3.71
N SER A 41 10.94 6.39 -3.76
CA SER A 41 10.30 7.06 -2.63
C SER A 41 8.86 6.58 -2.57
N LEU A 42 8.43 6.07 -1.42
CA LEU A 42 7.13 5.47 -1.21
C LEU A 42 6.39 6.23 -0.12
N GLN A 43 5.13 6.55 -0.38
CA GLN A 43 4.23 7.14 0.60
C GLN A 43 3.09 6.17 0.86
N LYS A 44 3.01 5.68 2.08
CA LYS A 44 1.95 4.79 2.56
C LYS A 44 1.20 5.45 3.70
N SER A 45 -0.11 5.38 3.63
CA SER A 45 -1.02 5.93 4.62
C SER A 45 -2.02 4.85 5.03
N ASP A 46 -2.50 4.92 6.24
CA ASP A 46 -3.61 4.08 6.74
C ASP A 46 -4.99 4.72 6.52
N LEU A 47 -5.04 5.81 5.77
CA LEU A 47 -6.26 6.50 5.37
C LEU A 47 -6.89 5.87 4.12
N GLU A 48 -8.09 6.33 3.77
CA GLU A 48 -8.82 5.93 2.55
C GLU A 48 -8.12 6.37 1.25
N THR A 49 -7.03 7.15 1.34
CA THR A 49 -6.23 7.60 0.22
C THR A 49 -5.34 6.48 -0.32
N GLN A 50 -5.15 6.47 -1.63
CA GLN A 50 -4.26 5.51 -2.28
C GLN A 50 -2.80 5.78 -1.91
N ASN A 51 -2.04 4.70 -1.73
CA ASN A 51 -0.59 4.79 -1.57
C ASN A 51 0.07 5.11 -2.90
N THR A 52 1.13 5.89 -2.86
CA THR A 52 1.86 6.29 -4.06
C THR A 52 3.34 5.93 -3.95
N GLY A 53 3.92 5.58 -5.08
CA GLY A 53 5.35 5.33 -5.19
C GLY A 53 5.93 6.07 -6.38
N ARG A 54 7.09 6.70 -6.18
CA ARG A 54 7.92 7.21 -7.28
C ARG A 54 9.18 6.37 -7.37
N VAL A 55 9.41 5.83 -8.54
CA VAL A 55 10.61 5.03 -8.85
C VAL A 55 11.36 5.68 -9.99
N THR A 56 12.66 5.85 -9.82
CA THR A 56 13.56 6.38 -10.84
C THR A 56 14.55 5.29 -11.23
N ILE A 57 14.66 5.03 -12.51
CA ILE A 57 15.53 3.98 -13.07
C ILE A 57 16.40 4.59 -14.16
N TRP A 58 17.68 4.27 -14.15
CA TRP A 58 18.61 4.74 -15.17
C TRP A 58 18.87 3.65 -16.22
N ASN A 59 18.91 4.08 -17.47
CA ASN A 59 19.32 3.28 -18.63
C ASN A 59 18.42 2.05 -18.91
N LEU A 60 17.09 2.23 -18.82
CA LEU A 60 16.14 1.26 -19.36
C LEU A 60 16.28 1.16 -20.89
N ASN A 61 16.18 -0.06 -21.43
CA ASN A 61 16.15 -0.27 -22.86
C ASN A 61 14.74 -0.02 -23.45
N GLU A 62 14.67 0.08 -24.77
CA GLU A 62 13.41 0.40 -25.49
C GLU A 62 12.30 -0.64 -25.21
N SER A 63 12.63 -1.92 -25.10
CA SER A 63 11.63 -2.95 -24.82
C SER A 63 11.07 -2.84 -23.40
N GLN A 64 11.87 -2.47 -22.41
CA GLN A 64 11.44 -2.22 -21.04
C GLN A 64 10.57 -0.96 -20.95
N LEU A 65 10.93 0.11 -21.66
CA LEU A 65 10.14 1.32 -21.76
C LEU A 65 8.78 1.05 -22.44
N ALA A 66 8.74 0.21 -23.47
CA ALA A 66 7.49 -0.17 -24.12
C ALA A 66 6.52 -0.86 -23.14
N VAL A 67 7.03 -1.79 -22.31
CA VAL A 67 6.23 -2.47 -21.27
C VAL A 67 5.67 -1.47 -20.25
N LEU A 68 6.48 -0.51 -19.79
CA LEU A 68 6.02 0.50 -18.81
C LEU A 68 4.93 1.42 -19.36
N ASN A 69 4.91 1.65 -20.67
CA ASN A 69 3.90 2.48 -21.34
C ASN A 69 2.63 1.70 -21.73
N GLU A 70 2.60 0.39 -21.47
CA GLU A 70 1.37 -0.39 -21.69
C GLU A 70 0.30 -0.02 -20.67
N LYS A 71 -0.95 -0.05 -21.11
CA LYS A 71 -2.09 0.22 -20.22
C LYS A 71 -2.14 -0.82 -19.11
N ASP A 72 -2.46 -0.38 -17.89
CA ASP A 72 -2.59 -1.21 -16.69
C ASP A 72 -1.31 -2.02 -16.37
N CYS A 73 -0.14 -1.47 -16.70
CA CYS A 73 1.14 -2.03 -16.31
C CYS A 73 1.29 -2.00 -14.78
N VAL A 74 1.52 -3.16 -14.19
CA VAL A 74 1.74 -3.33 -12.75
C VAL A 74 3.24 -3.34 -12.48
N VAL A 75 3.66 -2.57 -11.48
CA VAL A 75 5.02 -2.58 -10.95
C VAL A 75 4.99 -3.15 -9.54
N SER A 76 5.87 -4.11 -9.27
CA SER A 76 6.12 -4.63 -7.93
C SER A 76 7.59 -4.39 -7.56
N LEU A 77 7.80 -3.79 -6.40
CA LEU A 77 9.12 -3.48 -5.86
C LEU A 77 9.36 -4.27 -4.57
N ARG A 78 10.42 -5.05 -4.60
CA ARG A 78 10.97 -5.75 -3.44
C ARG A 78 12.32 -5.16 -3.12
N ALA A 79 12.60 -4.90 -1.86
CA ALA A 79 13.91 -4.43 -1.44
C ALA A 79 14.20 -4.92 -0.02
N GLY A 80 15.50 -5.10 0.26
CA GLY A 80 15.93 -5.61 1.55
C GLY A 80 17.45 -5.75 1.61
N TYR A 81 17.89 -6.61 2.48
CA TYR A 81 19.30 -6.89 2.72
C TYR A 81 19.56 -8.39 2.60
N GLY A 82 20.68 -8.75 1.97
CA GLY A 82 21.02 -10.14 1.72
C GLY A 82 19.93 -10.87 0.92
N ASN A 83 19.52 -12.03 1.37
CA ASN A 83 18.53 -12.87 0.65
C ASN A 83 17.05 -12.56 0.99
N GLN A 84 16.79 -11.59 1.85
CA GLN A 84 15.43 -11.25 2.26
C GLN A 84 14.94 -10.03 1.49
N LEU A 85 14.06 -10.26 0.52
CA LEU A 85 13.47 -9.25 -0.34
C LEU A 85 11.94 -9.20 -0.13
N PRO A 86 11.45 -8.61 0.97
CA PRO A 86 10.02 -8.43 1.17
C PRO A 86 9.44 -7.51 0.09
N LEU A 87 8.16 -7.71 -0.22
CA LEU A 87 7.42 -6.79 -1.07
C LEU A 87 7.21 -5.48 -0.29
N ILE A 88 7.78 -4.39 -0.79
CA ILE A 88 7.62 -3.08 -0.16
C ILE A 88 6.53 -2.23 -0.83
N PHE A 89 6.29 -2.44 -2.13
CA PHE A 89 5.26 -1.73 -2.88
C PHE A 89 4.83 -2.52 -4.10
N ALA A 90 3.54 -2.45 -4.43
CA ALA A 90 2.99 -2.90 -5.70
C ALA A 90 1.85 -1.96 -6.13
N GLY A 91 1.73 -1.71 -7.42
CA GLY A 91 0.68 -0.85 -7.94
C GLY A 91 0.73 -0.70 -9.45
N ILE A 92 -0.18 0.08 -9.98
CA ILE A 92 -0.32 0.37 -11.41
C ILE A 92 0.45 1.63 -11.75
N VAL A 93 1.15 1.60 -12.88
CA VAL A 93 1.85 2.76 -13.43
C VAL A 93 0.84 3.81 -13.85
N SER A 94 0.94 4.99 -13.27
CA SER A 94 0.10 6.16 -13.59
C SER A 94 0.81 7.17 -14.49
N TYR A 95 2.13 7.20 -14.43
CA TYR A 95 2.95 8.15 -15.20
C TYR A 95 4.33 7.57 -15.47
N VAL A 96 4.85 7.80 -16.68
CA VAL A 96 6.21 7.47 -17.10
C VAL A 96 6.79 8.66 -17.85
N CYS A 97 7.98 9.09 -17.47
CA CYS A 97 8.71 10.13 -18.17
C CYS A 97 10.19 9.77 -18.25
N THR A 98 10.75 9.85 -19.44
CA THR A 98 12.19 9.66 -19.66
C THR A 98 12.84 10.98 -20.04
N SER A 99 13.94 11.31 -19.37
CA SER A 99 14.76 12.51 -19.60
C SER A 99 16.23 12.16 -19.67
N LEU A 100 17.04 13.08 -20.18
CA LEU A 100 18.49 12.97 -20.12
C LEU A 100 19.02 13.46 -18.78
N ASP A 101 19.92 12.69 -18.17
CA ASP A 101 20.65 13.03 -16.96
C ASP A 101 22.16 12.90 -17.26
N GLY A 102 22.74 13.94 -17.80
CA GLY A 102 24.10 13.90 -18.34
C GLY A 102 24.19 12.99 -19.56
N ALA A 103 24.94 11.90 -19.46
CA ALA A 103 25.10 10.89 -20.51
C ALA A 103 24.07 9.73 -20.39
N ASP A 104 23.33 9.68 -19.29
CA ASP A 104 22.39 8.61 -18.98
C ASP A 104 20.94 8.99 -19.32
N HIS A 105 20.12 7.98 -19.56
CA HIS A 105 18.67 8.12 -19.69
C HIS A 105 18.02 7.81 -18.34
N LYS A 106 17.37 8.82 -17.76
CA LYS A 106 16.66 8.74 -16.49
C LYS A 106 15.15 8.58 -16.75
N THR A 107 14.57 7.50 -16.28
CA THR A 107 13.13 7.24 -16.36
C THR A 107 12.48 7.36 -14.99
N GLU A 108 11.55 8.27 -14.84
CA GLU A 108 10.73 8.45 -13.65
C GLU A 108 9.37 7.79 -13.85
N ILE A 109 8.96 6.98 -12.88
CA ILE A 109 7.72 6.23 -12.89
C ILE A 109 6.93 6.61 -11.64
N GLU A 110 5.68 7.01 -11.80
CA GLU A 110 4.75 7.11 -10.68
C GLU A 110 3.82 5.90 -10.67
N VAL A 111 3.69 5.28 -9.52
CA VAL A 111 2.92 4.05 -9.31
C VAL A 111 1.91 4.31 -8.21
N ILE A 112 0.67 3.90 -8.44
CA ILE A 112 -0.44 4.03 -7.48
C ILE A 112 -0.93 2.64 -7.10
N ASP A 113 -0.99 2.40 -5.80
CA ASP A 113 -1.48 1.14 -5.25
C ASP A 113 -3.01 1.02 -5.44
N ASN A 114 -3.47 -0.14 -5.92
CA ASN A 114 -4.88 -0.49 -6.04
C ASN A 114 -5.77 0.53 -6.79
N LEU A 115 -5.22 1.17 -7.81
CA LEU A 115 -5.91 2.24 -8.55
C LEU A 115 -7.25 1.78 -9.15
N VAL A 116 -7.27 0.61 -9.77
CA VAL A 116 -8.47 0.09 -10.45
C VAL A 116 -9.51 -0.35 -9.43
N GLU A 117 -9.11 -1.11 -8.42
CA GLU A 117 -9.99 -1.66 -7.39
C GLU A 117 -10.75 -0.56 -6.64
N VAL A 118 -10.05 0.53 -6.29
CA VAL A 118 -10.66 1.64 -5.52
C VAL A 118 -11.44 2.59 -6.42
N ARG A 119 -10.91 2.94 -7.59
CA ARG A 119 -11.48 3.97 -8.48
C ARG A 119 -12.68 3.45 -9.28
N ASP A 120 -12.56 2.25 -9.84
CA ASP A 120 -13.39 1.82 -10.96
C ASP A 120 -14.36 0.67 -10.61
N THR A 121 -14.26 0.06 -9.42
CA THR A 121 -15.10 -1.07 -9.06
C THR A 121 -16.50 -0.61 -8.64
N TYR A 122 -17.50 -1.03 -9.43
CA TYR A 122 -18.92 -0.92 -9.09
C TYR A 122 -19.40 -2.19 -8.42
N VAL A 123 -20.17 -2.03 -7.35
CA VAL A 123 -20.76 -3.14 -6.61
C VAL A 123 -22.27 -3.03 -6.52
N THR A 124 -22.91 -4.17 -6.46
CA THR A 124 -24.35 -4.29 -6.23
C THR A 124 -24.57 -5.26 -5.09
N VAL A 125 -25.19 -4.78 -4.02
CA VAL A 125 -25.57 -5.60 -2.86
C VAL A 125 -27.03 -5.38 -2.51
N SER A 126 -27.71 -6.44 -2.12
CA SER A 126 -29.10 -6.37 -1.66
C SER A 126 -29.36 -7.47 -0.63
N TYR A 127 -29.84 -7.06 0.52
CA TYR A 127 -30.12 -7.95 1.65
C TYR A 127 -31.55 -7.76 2.12
N ASN A 128 -32.19 -8.85 2.46
CA ASN A 128 -33.54 -8.83 3.05
C ASN A 128 -33.44 -9.10 4.56
N GLY A 129 -34.20 -8.35 5.35
CA GLY A 129 -34.17 -8.48 6.80
C GLY A 129 -32.96 -7.80 7.45
N THR A 130 -32.54 -8.29 8.60
CA THR A 130 -31.40 -7.73 9.33
C THR A 130 -30.10 -8.22 8.74
N VAL A 131 -29.16 -7.31 8.46
CA VAL A 131 -27.83 -7.60 7.96
C VAL A 131 -26.77 -6.86 8.76
N ASN A 132 -25.64 -7.51 9.02
CA ASN A 132 -24.50 -6.90 9.71
C ASN A 132 -23.55 -6.23 8.72
N TRP A 133 -22.97 -5.08 9.08
CA TRP A 133 -22.01 -4.39 8.21
C TRP A 133 -20.81 -5.25 7.83
N LYS A 134 -20.38 -6.18 8.71
CA LYS A 134 -19.30 -7.10 8.38
C LYS A 134 -19.61 -7.94 7.14
N THR A 135 -20.82 -8.50 7.04
CA THR A 135 -21.26 -9.27 5.87
C THR A 135 -21.23 -8.42 4.60
N ILE A 136 -21.68 -7.16 4.70
CA ILE A 136 -21.66 -6.23 3.57
C ILE A 136 -20.21 -5.96 3.12
N PHE A 137 -19.28 -5.74 4.06
CA PHE A 137 -17.87 -5.51 3.74
C PHE A 137 -17.22 -6.73 3.10
N ASP A 138 -17.50 -7.93 3.61
CA ASP A 138 -16.99 -9.18 3.03
C ASP A 138 -17.47 -9.35 1.58
N ASP A 139 -18.74 -9.10 1.30
CA ASP A 139 -19.32 -9.19 -0.05
C ASP A 139 -18.77 -8.12 -1.00
N VAL A 140 -18.58 -6.90 -0.51
CA VAL A 140 -18.00 -5.80 -1.30
C VAL A 140 -16.53 -6.10 -1.64
N ALA A 141 -15.74 -6.56 -0.67
CA ALA A 141 -14.35 -6.94 -0.90
C ALA A 141 -14.23 -8.11 -1.91
N ALA A 142 -15.14 -9.09 -1.82
CA ALA A 142 -15.20 -10.18 -2.79
C ALA A 142 -15.52 -9.68 -4.21
N GLN A 143 -16.45 -8.73 -4.38
CA GLN A 143 -16.74 -8.11 -5.67
C GLN A 143 -15.59 -7.25 -6.19
N MET A 144 -14.79 -6.63 -5.31
CA MET A 144 -13.57 -5.92 -5.66
C MET A 144 -12.42 -6.87 -6.03
N GLY A 145 -12.50 -8.15 -5.68
CA GLY A 145 -11.42 -9.11 -5.89
C GLY A 145 -10.25 -8.95 -4.93
N VAL A 146 -10.46 -8.29 -3.77
CA VAL A 146 -9.43 -8.05 -2.76
C VAL A 146 -9.71 -8.84 -1.49
N ALA A 147 -8.63 -9.25 -0.80
CA ALA A 147 -8.76 -9.82 0.53
C ALA A 147 -9.14 -8.73 1.54
N ILE A 148 -9.90 -9.10 2.58
CA ILE A 148 -10.27 -8.17 3.65
C ILE A 148 -9.75 -8.66 5.00
N SER A 149 -9.30 -7.73 5.84
CA SER A 149 -8.82 -7.99 7.18
C SER A 149 -9.37 -6.94 8.15
N TYR A 150 -9.68 -7.37 9.37
CA TYR A 150 -10.30 -6.53 10.40
C TYR A 150 -9.39 -6.38 11.60
N SER A 151 -9.40 -5.19 12.22
CA SER A 151 -8.71 -5.01 13.49
C SER A 151 -9.37 -5.85 14.59
N TYR A 152 -8.58 -6.18 15.61
CA TYR A 152 -9.01 -7.07 16.68
C TYR A 152 -10.25 -6.59 17.43
N ASN A 153 -10.40 -5.27 17.63
CA ASN A 153 -11.52 -4.65 18.34
C ASN A 153 -12.55 -4.02 17.38
N ALA A 154 -12.61 -4.45 16.11
CA ALA A 154 -13.59 -3.95 15.17
C ALA A 154 -14.99 -4.45 15.57
N GLU A 155 -15.92 -3.52 15.75
CA GLU A 155 -17.32 -3.78 16.07
C GLU A 155 -18.20 -3.37 14.90
N PHE A 156 -19.19 -4.19 14.58
CA PHE A 156 -20.06 -3.99 13.42
C PHE A 156 -21.50 -3.86 13.83
N VAL A 157 -22.15 -2.83 13.31
CA VAL A 157 -23.56 -2.53 13.61
C VAL A 157 -24.48 -3.32 12.67
N ASP A 158 -25.60 -3.77 13.19
CA ASP A 158 -26.68 -4.38 12.41
C ASP A 158 -27.59 -3.33 11.78
N ILE A 159 -27.97 -3.57 10.54
CA ILE A 159 -28.97 -2.78 9.81
C ILE A 159 -30.28 -3.56 9.82
N ALA A 160 -31.31 -3.00 10.42
CA ALA A 160 -32.67 -3.57 10.41
C ALA A 160 -33.38 -3.24 9.08
N ASN A 161 -34.38 -4.08 8.74
CA ASN A 161 -35.30 -3.88 7.61
C ASN A 161 -34.68 -3.92 6.19
N GLY A 162 -33.55 -4.58 6.04
CA GLY A 162 -32.91 -4.75 4.76
C GLY A 162 -31.97 -3.61 4.39
N PHE A 163 -31.15 -3.88 3.40
CA PHE A 163 -30.19 -2.91 2.84
C PHE A 163 -29.96 -3.20 1.37
N SER A 164 -29.94 -2.16 0.54
CA SER A 164 -29.54 -2.27 -0.84
C SER A 164 -28.64 -1.10 -1.24
N PHE A 165 -27.67 -1.38 -2.06
CA PHE A 165 -26.75 -0.37 -2.60
C PHE A 165 -26.27 -0.77 -3.98
N VAL A 166 -26.20 0.22 -4.88
CA VAL A 166 -25.59 0.13 -6.21
C VAL A 166 -24.71 1.36 -6.38
N GLY A 167 -23.44 1.16 -6.63
CA GLY A 167 -22.51 2.28 -6.79
C GLY A 167 -21.04 1.87 -6.66
N LEU A 168 -20.18 2.84 -6.46
CA LEU A 168 -18.74 2.60 -6.27
C LEU A 168 -18.48 1.87 -4.95
N ALA A 169 -17.60 0.88 -4.99
CA ALA A 169 -17.22 0.09 -3.82
C ALA A 169 -16.68 0.98 -2.68
N ARG A 170 -15.85 1.96 -3.00
CA ARG A 170 -15.32 2.92 -2.00
C ARG A 170 -16.42 3.68 -1.25
N ASP A 171 -17.52 4.00 -1.92
CA ASP A 171 -18.58 4.81 -1.31
C ASP A 171 -19.35 4.01 -0.24
N ILE A 172 -19.66 2.73 -0.52
CA ILE A 172 -20.29 1.86 0.46
C ILE A 172 -19.34 1.51 1.61
N MET A 173 -18.03 1.29 1.33
CA MET A 173 -17.03 1.07 2.37
C MET A 173 -16.93 2.27 3.31
N THR A 174 -16.78 3.47 2.76
CA THR A 174 -16.73 4.71 3.55
C THR A 174 -18.01 4.93 4.35
N LYS A 175 -19.18 4.68 3.76
CA LYS A 175 -20.48 4.78 4.46
C LYS A 175 -20.58 3.81 5.63
N GLY A 176 -20.23 2.54 5.40
CA GLY A 176 -20.28 1.51 6.43
C GLY A 176 -19.29 1.76 7.56
N CYS A 177 -18.07 2.14 7.22
CA CYS A 177 -17.05 2.48 8.20
C CYS A 177 -17.48 3.66 9.08
N LYS A 178 -18.09 4.71 8.52
CA LYS A 178 -18.68 5.81 9.30
C LYS A 178 -19.79 5.35 10.24
N CYS A 179 -20.66 4.43 9.80
CA CYS A 179 -21.71 3.88 10.64
C CYS A 179 -21.17 3.07 11.83
N CYS A 180 -20.06 2.38 11.65
CA CYS A 180 -19.43 1.53 12.66
C CYS A 180 -18.32 2.23 13.46
N ASN A 181 -18.04 3.51 13.20
CA ASN A 181 -16.88 4.23 13.74
C ASN A 181 -15.56 3.49 13.45
N LEU A 182 -15.40 3.05 12.21
CA LEU A 182 -14.24 2.38 11.66
C LEU A 182 -13.61 3.25 10.57
N SER A 183 -12.38 2.95 10.21
CA SER A 183 -11.69 3.45 9.03
C SER A 183 -11.26 2.28 8.15
N TRP A 184 -11.10 2.51 6.86
CA TRP A 184 -10.60 1.51 5.94
C TRP A 184 -9.44 2.06 5.11
N SER A 185 -8.55 1.18 4.71
CA SER A 185 -7.46 1.45 3.78
C SER A 185 -7.16 0.21 2.96
N LEU A 186 -6.54 0.38 1.80
CA LEU A 186 -6.12 -0.72 0.96
C LEU A 186 -4.59 -0.76 0.92
N GLN A 187 -4.00 -1.86 1.37
CA GLN A 187 -2.56 -2.01 1.54
C GLN A 187 -2.06 -3.25 0.80
N ASN A 188 -1.32 -3.05 -0.30
CA ASN A 188 -0.77 -4.15 -1.13
C ASN A 188 -1.83 -5.20 -1.54
N GLY A 189 -3.03 -4.78 -1.93
CA GLY A 189 -4.11 -5.68 -2.34
C GLY A 189 -4.94 -6.28 -1.19
N VAL A 190 -4.71 -5.84 0.06
CA VAL A 190 -5.50 -6.26 1.23
C VAL A 190 -6.26 -5.06 1.77
N MET A 191 -7.58 -5.16 1.82
CA MET A 191 -8.43 -4.17 2.48
C MET A 191 -8.35 -4.35 3.99
N GLN A 192 -7.92 -3.32 4.68
CA GLN A 192 -7.83 -3.28 6.14
C GLN A 192 -8.93 -2.39 6.68
N VAL A 193 -9.76 -2.93 7.56
CA VAL A 193 -10.82 -2.19 8.26
C VAL A 193 -10.49 -2.18 9.75
N LYS A 194 -10.30 -1.00 10.31
CA LYS A 194 -9.84 -0.84 11.69
C LYS A 194 -10.60 0.23 12.46
N LYS A 195 -10.65 0.08 13.77
CA LYS A 195 -11.09 1.15 14.68
C LYS A 195 -9.98 2.20 14.75
N PRO A 196 -10.31 3.51 14.74
CA PRO A 196 -9.28 4.55 14.91
C PRO A 196 -8.44 4.32 16.17
N GLY A 197 -7.11 4.37 16.01
CA GLY A 197 -6.15 4.10 17.08
C GLY A 197 -5.95 2.62 17.45
N ASP A 198 -6.62 1.69 16.75
CA ASP A 198 -6.46 0.25 16.97
C ASP A 198 -5.36 -0.36 16.06
N VAL A 199 -4.95 -1.56 16.39
CA VAL A 199 -3.93 -2.33 15.66
C VAL A 199 -4.55 -3.51 14.93
N MET A 200 -3.96 -3.91 13.82
CA MET A 200 -4.42 -5.06 13.03
C MET A 200 -4.03 -6.40 13.65
N SER A 201 -2.98 -6.40 14.48
CA SER A 201 -2.45 -7.61 15.14
C SER A 201 -2.26 -7.35 16.64
N LYS A 202 -2.29 -8.43 17.43
CA LYS A 202 -1.92 -8.38 18.85
C LYS A 202 -0.40 -8.36 19.07
N GLU A 203 0.36 -8.54 18.01
CA GLU A 203 1.81 -8.48 18.09
C GLU A 203 2.26 -7.03 18.25
N VAL A 204 3.12 -6.80 19.23
CA VAL A 204 3.70 -5.50 19.51
C VAL A 204 5.17 -5.55 19.13
N PHE A 205 5.56 -4.67 18.21
CA PHE A 205 6.97 -4.49 17.87
C PHE A 205 7.62 -3.54 18.86
N VAL A 206 8.63 -4.02 19.57
CA VAL A 206 9.45 -3.18 20.46
C VAL A 206 10.60 -2.60 19.64
N LEU A 207 10.56 -1.29 19.45
CA LEU A 207 11.61 -0.57 18.76
C LEU A 207 12.67 -0.07 19.75
N SER A 208 13.91 -0.47 19.53
CA SER A 208 15.08 -0.07 20.30
C SER A 208 16.25 0.18 19.34
N PRO A 209 17.34 0.83 19.77
CA PRO A 209 18.53 0.95 18.93
C PRO A 209 19.06 -0.39 18.42
N ASP A 210 18.93 -1.45 19.23
CA ASP A 210 19.35 -2.81 18.85
C ASP A 210 18.40 -3.49 17.86
N SER A 211 17.11 -3.08 17.83
CA SER A 211 16.12 -3.57 16.87
C SER A 211 15.97 -2.66 15.64
N GLY A 212 16.79 -1.62 15.51
CA GLY A 212 16.90 -0.79 14.31
C GLY A 212 16.24 0.59 14.39
N LEU A 213 15.89 1.06 15.59
CA LEU A 213 15.48 2.45 15.80
C LEU A 213 16.68 3.38 15.55
N LEU A 214 16.52 4.35 14.65
CA LEU A 214 17.53 5.36 14.35
C LEU A 214 17.20 6.67 15.07
N GLY A 215 18.14 7.14 15.86
CA GLY A 215 18.01 8.40 16.60
C GLY A 215 17.05 8.32 17.78
N ILE A 216 16.50 9.45 18.16
CA ILE A 216 15.54 9.59 19.25
C ILE A 216 14.18 9.92 18.63
N PRO A 217 13.10 9.20 18.97
CA PRO A 217 11.78 9.53 18.48
C PRO A 217 11.37 10.95 18.85
N ALA A 218 10.90 11.70 17.89
CA ALA A 218 10.34 13.01 18.11
C ALA A 218 8.86 12.87 18.54
N ARG A 219 8.48 13.62 19.57
CA ARG A 219 7.11 13.65 20.06
C ARG A 219 6.45 14.94 19.56
N VAL A 220 5.46 14.79 18.70
CA VAL A 220 4.72 15.91 18.13
C VAL A 220 3.39 16.06 18.86
N VAL A 221 3.07 17.26 19.30
CA VAL A 221 1.76 17.57 19.89
C VAL A 221 0.82 17.91 18.75
N LEU A 222 -0.25 17.13 18.59
CA LEU A 222 -1.29 17.45 17.61
C LEU A 222 -2.01 18.73 18.03
N THR A 223 -2.09 19.68 17.10
CA THR A 223 -2.89 20.88 17.28
C THR A 223 -4.37 20.58 17.14
N GLN A 224 -5.23 21.48 17.63
CA GLN A 224 -6.69 21.29 17.55
C GLN A 224 -7.20 21.25 16.09
N GLU A 225 -6.42 21.79 15.14
CA GLU A 225 -6.73 21.76 13.70
C GLU A 225 -6.41 20.39 13.08
N ASP A 226 -5.40 19.68 13.59
CA ASP A 226 -5.01 18.33 13.14
C ASP A 226 -5.89 17.24 13.77
N ALA A 227 -6.52 17.52 14.91
CA ALA A 227 -7.42 16.62 15.63
C ALA A 227 -8.84 16.61 15.03
N THR A 228 -8.98 16.72 13.74
CA THR A 228 -10.28 16.68 13.05
C THR A 228 -10.92 15.31 13.18
N ALA A 229 -12.02 15.28 13.86
CA ALA A 229 -13.12 14.32 13.92
C ALA A 229 -13.30 13.53 15.20
N THR A 230 -12.38 13.45 16.14
CA THR A 230 -12.58 12.59 17.33
C THR A 230 -12.40 13.26 18.70
N ASN A 231 -12.19 14.56 18.80
CA ASN A 231 -11.94 15.25 20.10
C ASN A 231 -10.86 14.59 20.98
N GLN A 232 -9.96 13.81 20.39
CA GLN A 232 -8.87 13.21 21.11
C GLN A 232 -7.59 14.03 20.87
N LEU A 233 -7.15 14.72 21.91
CA LEU A 233 -5.78 15.24 21.99
C LEU A 233 -4.84 14.02 21.98
N GLY A 234 -4.28 13.71 20.84
CA GLY A 234 -3.32 12.64 20.66
C GLY A 234 -1.87 13.13 20.67
N TRP A 235 -0.97 12.19 20.76
CA TRP A 235 0.44 12.40 20.52
C TRP A 235 0.79 11.68 19.21
N ASP A 236 1.45 12.39 18.33
CA ASP A 236 2.10 11.76 17.19
C ASP A 236 3.59 11.51 17.53
N VAL A 237 4.13 10.41 17.02
CA VAL A 237 5.51 10.03 17.27
C VAL A 237 6.20 9.81 15.95
N GLU A 238 7.13 10.68 15.61
CA GLU A 238 7.98 10.54 14.45
C GLU A 238 9.27 9.81 14.81
N PHE A 239 9.64 8.82 14.04
CA PHE A 239 10.88 8.07 14.23
C PHE A 239 11.40 7.52 12.90
N PHE A 240 12.69 7.26 12.86
CA PHE A 240 13.34 6.64 11.72
C PHE A 240 13.70 5.20 12.05
N LEU A 241 13.48 4.32 11.09
CA LEU A 241 13.83 2.92 11.18
C LEU A 241 14.96 2.58 10.20
N ASN A 242 15.79 1.66 10.64
CA ASN A 242 16.71 1.00 9.72
C ASN A 242 15.91 0.09 8.78
N GLY A 243 16.16 0.19 7.48
CA GLY A 243 15.45 -0.61 6.47
C GLY A 243 15.70 -2.12 6.52
N ALA A 244 16.41 -2.61 7.56
CA ALA A 244 16.65 -4.04 7.80
C ALA A 244 15.66 -4.68 8.80
N ILE A 245 14.65 -3.94 9.23
CA ILE A 245 13.62 -4.42 10.17
C ILE A 245 12.45 -5.02 9.42
#